data_2d613d1321fc261d5ed383e7eb1c082f
#
_entry.id   2d613d1321fc261d5ed383e7eb1c082f
#
_cell.length_a   1.000
_cell.length_b   1.000
_cell.length_c   1.000
_cell.angle_alpha   90.00
_cell.angle_beta   90.00
_cell.angle_gamma   90.00
#
_symmetry.space_group_name_H-M   'P 1'
#
loop_
_entity.id
_entity.type
_entity.pdbx_description
1 polymer ?
#
loop_
_entity_poly.entity_id
_entity_poly.type
_entity_poly.pdbx_seq_one_letter_code
_entity_poly.pdbx_strand_id
1 'polypeptide(L)'
;MSIAQEKLEQIRAQVQSHLDGRQSTELTAARKAALESTIRGHLKAHNAVIVAHYYTAPEIQALAEATGGCVSDSLEMARFGRDHPAETLIVAGVRFMGETAKILTPGKRVLMPTLEATCSLDEGCPIDEFSAFCDAHPDREVVVYANTSAAVKARADWVVTSSIALDVAEHLAEQDKAIIWAPDRHLGDYVQRESGADVLLWDGACIVHEEFKARGIRDLKQVHPDAAVLVHPESPAAVIELADRVGSTTQIIRAACEMPQQTFIVATDQGIFYKLQQAAPDKTFIIAPTAGQGATCRSCANCPWMAMNDLEAMAAVFDRGDNEIEVPEALATQAMKPLERMLAFAESLKP
;
A
#
# COMPACT_ATOMS: atom_id res chain seq x y z
N MET A 1 -25.41 -11.59 1.45
CA MET A 1 -24.07 -11.03 1.33
C MET A 1 -23.48 -11.52 0.02
N SER A 2 -22.72 -10.69 -0.68
CA SER A 2 -21.95 -11.19 -1.83
C SER A 2 -20.79 -12.08 -1.33
N ILE A 3 -20.29 -12.99 -2.18
CA ILE A 3 -19.13 -13.84 -1.84
C ILE A 3 -17.95 -12.97 -1.38
N ALA A 4 -17.76 -11.82 -2.00
CA ALA A 4 -16.71 -10.85 -1.62
C ALA A 4 -16.93 -10.27 -0.22
N GLN A 5 -18.16 -9.99 0.20
CA GLN A 5 -18.47 -9.53 1.55
C GLN A 5 -18.20 -10.61 2.61
N GLU A 6 -18.56 -11.86 2.33
CA GLU A 6 -18.25 -12.98 3.24
C GLU A 6 -16.75 -13.17 3.41
N LYS A 7 -15.99 -13.06 2.32
CA LYS A 7 -14.54 -13.16 2.32
C LYS A 7 -13.88 -11.99 3.08
N LEU A 8 -14.37 -10.78 2.88
CA LEU A 8 -13.91 -9.59 3.60
C LEU A 8 -14.14 -9.74 5.12
N GLU A 9 -15.27 -10.28 5.54
CA GLU A 9 -15.55 -10.56 6.96
C GLU A 9 -14.65 -11.67 7.53
N GLN A 10 -14.33 -12.71 6.75
CA GLN A 10 -13.37 -13.74 7.14
C GLN A 10 -11.96 -13.15 7.34
N ILE A 11 -11.50 -12.31 6.41
CA ILE A 11 -10.23 -11.60 6.50
C ILE A 11 -10.20 -10.70 7.75
N ARG A 12 -11.28 -9.95 8.02
CA ARG A 12 -11.43 -9.14 9.24
C ARG A 12 -11.33 -9.98 10.52
N ALA A 13 -11.98 -11.14 10.55
CA ALA A 13 -11.93 -12.04 11.71
C ALA A 13 -10.53 -12.62 11.96
N GLN A 14 -9.81 -12.99 10.90
CA GLN A 14 -8.42 -13.45 10.98
C GLN A 14 -7.50 -12.36 11.52
N VAL A 15 -7.61 -11.14 10.99
CA VAL A 15 -6.85 -9.97 11.46
C VAL A 15 -7.15 -9.68 12.92
N GLN A 16 -8.41 -9.71 13.33
CA GLN A 16 -8.79 -9.47 14.72
C GLN A 16 -8.18 -10.52 15.66
N SER A 17 -8.22 -11.79 15.29
CA SER A 17 -7.57 -12.87 16.04
C SER A 17 -6.07 -12.65 16.19
N HIS A 18 -5.43 -12.18 15.14
CA HIS A 18 -3.99 -11.87 15.16
C HIS A 18 -3.66 -10.69 16.08
N LEU A 19 -4.46 -9.63 16.02
CA LEU A 19 -4.30 -8.45 16.90
C LEU A 19 -4.54 -8.79 18.38
N ASP A 20 -5.51 -9.64 18.68
CA ASP A 20 -5.82 -10.08 20.06
C ASP A 20 -4.69 -10.94 20.65
N GLY A 21 -3.94 -11.66 19.82
CA GLY A 21 -2.76 -12.44 20.23
C GLY A 21 -1.50 -11.59 20.47
N ARG A 22 -1.45 -10.37 19.92
CA ARG A 22 -0.33 -9.45 20.12
C ARG A 22 -0.58 -8.53 21.32
N GLN A 23 0.05 -8.81 22.44
CA GLN A 23 0.23 -7.81 23.50
C GLN A 23 1.35 -6.85 23.06
N SER A 24 0.97 -5.67 22.60
CA SER A 24 1.91 -4.58 22.33
C SER A 24 2.53 -4.14 23.66
N THR A 25 3.67 -4.72 24.02
CA THR A 25 4.47 -4.22 25.13
C THR A 25 5.26 -3.02 24.61
N GLU A 26 4.98 -1.85 25.14
CA GLU A 26 5.70 -0.64 24.77
C GLU A 26 7.20 -0.81 25.09
N LEU A 27 8.03 -0.76 24.04
CA LEU A 27 9.48 -0.95 24.18
C LEU A 27 10.10 0.23 24.93
N THR A 28 10.94 -0.06 25.92
CA THR A 28 11.74 0.98 26.59
C THR A 28 12.71 1.64 25.61
N ALA A 29 13.08 2.89 25.87
CA ALA A 29 14.06 3.63 25.05
C ALA A 29 15.40 2.87 24.92
N ALA A 30 15.86 2.23 26.00
CA ALA A 30 17.07 1.41 25.98
C ALA A 30 16.93 0.18 25.06
N ARG A 31 15.75 -0.49 25.07
CA ARG A 31 15.50 -1.63 24.20
C ARG A 31 15.42 -1.21 22.73
N LYS A 32 14.73 -0.09 22.43
CA LYS A 32 14.68 0.48 21.07
C LYS A 32 16.09 0.76 20.54
N ALA A 33 16.92 1.46 21.31
CA ALA A 33 18.30 1.76 20.94
C ALA A 33 19.15 0.50 20.68
N ALA A 34 18.98 -0.54 21.52
CA ALA A 34 19.66 -1.81 21.33
C ALA A 34 19.25 -2.52 20.02
N LEU A 35 17.94 -2.56 19.72
CA LEU A 35 17.41 -3.13 18.49
C LEU A 35 17.91 -2.36 17.25
N GLU A 36 17.85 -1.04 17.27
CA GLU A 36 18.38 -0.21 16.19
C GLU A 36 19.88 -0.44 15.94
N SER A 37 20.66 -0.58 17.02
CA SER A 37 22.10 -0.89 16.91
C SER A 37 22.33 -2.26 16.24
N THR A 38 21.53 -3.26 16.62
CA THR A 38 21.57 -4.59 16.00
C THR A 38 21.22 -4.51 14.52
N ILE A 39 20.13 -3.85 14.17
CA ILE A 39 19.70 -3.68 12.76
C ILE A 39 20.79 -3.00 11.93
N ARG A 40 21.37 -1.90 12.42
CA ARG A 40 22.48 -1.20 11.73
C ARG A 40 23.71 -2.13 11.53
N GLY A 41 24.01 -2.97 12.53
CA GLY A 41 25.05 -3.97 12.41
C GLY A 41 24.78 -4.99 11.30
N HIS A 42 23.55 -5.51 11.24
CA HIS A 42 23.11 -6.44 10.21
C HIS A 42 23.13 -5.81 8.81
N LEU A 43 22.62 -4.59 8.64
CA LEU A 43 22.63 -3.90 7.34
C LEU A 43 24.04 -3.80 6.77
N LYS A 44 25.02 -3.44 7.61
CA LYS A 44 26.41 -3.34 7.22
C LYS A 44 27.05 -4.71 6.91
N ALA A 45 26.79 -5.70 7.76
CA ALA A 45 27.38 -7.04 7.64
C ALA A 45 26.90 -7.78 6.38
N HIS A 46 25.67 -7.52 5.96
CA HIS A 46 25.02 -8.24 4.85
C HIS A 46 24.84 -7.39 3.59
N ASN A 47 25.51 -6.24 3.47
CA ASN A 47 25.32 -5.31 2.36
C ASN A 47 23.83 -5.10 2.04
N ALA A 48 23.04 -4.75 3.08
CA ALA A 48 21.60 -4.69 3.03
C ALA A 48 21.08 -3.26 3.19
N VAL A 49 19.89 -3.00 2.63
CA VAL A 49 19.18 -1.73 2.73
C VAL A 49 17.71 -1.95 3.09
N ILE A 50 17.14 -1.05 3.89
CA ILE A 50 15.70 -1.07 4.23
C ILE A 50 14.92 -0.31 3.17
N VAL A 51 13.85 -0.93 2.67
CA VAL A 51 12.87 -0.34 1.77
C VAL A 51 11.53 -0.37 2.49
N ALA A 52 11.11 0.78 3.06
CA ALA A 52 9.96 0.87 3.92
C ALA A 52 8.77 1.58 3.24
N HIS A 53 7.56 1.10 3.51
CA HIS A 53 6.35 1.76 3.08
C HIS A 53 5.93 2.86 4.07
N TYR A 54 5.26 3.91 3.59
CA TYR A 54 4.72 5.02 4.40
C TYR A 54 3.80 4.60 5.55
N TYR A 55 3.22 3.39 5.50
CA TYR A 55 2.30 2.88 6.52
C TYR A 55 2.99 2.06 7.62
N THR A 56 4.31 1.92 7.59
CA THR A 56 5.06 1.30 8.69
C THR A 56 5.18 2.26 9.87
N ALA A 57 5.53 1.73 11.04
CA ALA A 57 5.72 2.52 12.24
C ALA A 57 6.77 3.63 12.05
N PRO A 58 6.62 4.80 12.71
CA PRO A 58 7.54 5.94 12.56
C PRO A 58 9.02 5.58 12.82
N GLU A 59 9.29 4.70 13.78
CA GLU A 59 10.64 4.24 14.07
C GLU A 59 11.27 3.41 12.95
N ILE A 60 10.47 2.64 12.20
CA ILE A 60 10.95 1.89 11.03
C ILE A 60 11.25 2.86 9.88
N GLN A 61 10.37 3.83 9.65
CA GLN A 61 10.57 4.87 8.65
C GLN A 61 11.85 5.68 8.94
N ALA A 62 12.00 6.15 10.19
CA ALA A 62 13.17 6.90 10.62
C ALA A 62 14.47 6.08 10.46
N LEU A 63 14.43 4.79 10.80
CA LEU A 63 15.58 3.90 10.68
C LEU A 63 15.95 3.65 9.22
N ALA A 64 14.98 3.46 8.33
CA ALA A 64 15.22 3.33 6.90
C ALA A 64 15.96 4.54 6.34
N GLU A 65 15.46 5.76 6.60
CA GLU A 65 16.10 7.02 6.17
C GLU A 65 17.51 7.19 6.77
N ALA A 66 17.65 6.93 8.07
CA ALA A 66 18.94 7.10 8.77
C ALA A 66 20.01 6.07 8.37
N THR A 67 19.65 5.04 7.58
CA THR A 67 20.55 3.98 7.11
C THR A 67 20.74 3.95 5.60
N GLY A 68 20.32 5.00 4.89
CA GLY A 68 20.45 5.11 3.43
C GLY A 68 19.40 4.34 2.63
N GLY A 69 18.35 3.88 3.30
CA GLY A 69 17.18 3.28 2.67
C GLY A 69 16.15 4.31 2.21
N CYS A 70 14.98 3.85 1.83
CA CYS A 70 13.88 4.73 1.43
C CYS A 70 12.60 4.48 2.22
N VAL A 71 11.77 5.53 2.28
CA VAL A 71 10.40 5.49 2.75
C VAL A 71 9.52 6.07 1.66
N SER A 72 8.66 5.24 1.04
CA SER A 72 7.87 5.68 -0.11
C SER A 72 6.61 4.84 -0.34
N ASP A 73 5.90 5.12 -1.42
CA ASP A 73 4.83 4.27 -1.94
C ASP A 73 5.39 3.06 -2.72
N SER A 74 4.50 2.14 -3.10
CA SER A 74 4.89 0.87 -3.75
C SER A 74 5.66 1.07 -5.05
N LEU A 75 5.38 2.14 -5.82
CA LEU A 75 6.07 2.43 -7.09
C LEU A 75 7.53 2.81 -6.87
N GLU A 76 7.76 3.77 -5.97
CA GLU A 76 9.11 4.23 -5.66
C GLU A 76 9.90 3.18 -4.86
N MET A 77 9.25 2.39 -3.99
CA MET A 77 9.88 1.23 -3.35
C MET A 77 10.44 0.25 -4.40
N ALA A 78 9.65 -0.08 -5.41
CA ALA A 78 10.04 -0.97 -6.48
C ALA A 78 11.23 -0.40 -7.29
N ARG A 79 11.17 0.89 -7.64
CA ARG A 79 12.22 1.60 -8.37
C ARG A 79 13.51 1.68 -7.55
N PHE A 80 13.43 2.14 -6.30
CA PHE A 80 14.56 2.23 -5.39
C PHE A 80 15.24 0.86 -5.19
N GLY A 81 14.46 -0.19 -4.92
CA GLY A 81 14.98 -1.54 -4.72
C GLY A 81 15.72 -2.07 -5.96
N ARG A 82 15.22 -1.77 -7.16
CA ARG A 82 15.88 -2.12 -8.43
C ARG A 82 17.23 -1.41 -8.60
N ASP A 83 17.25 -0.11 -8.35
CA ASP A 83 18.38 0.76 -8.71
C ASP A 83 19.46 0.85 -7.61
N HIS A 84 19.13 0.51 -6.36
CA HIS A 84 20.07 0.56 -5.23
C HIS A 84 21.14 -0.53 -5.32
N PRO A 85 22.42 -0.26 -5.03
CA PRO A 85 23.52 -1.22 -5.21
C PRO A 85 23.59 -2.35 -4.16
N ALA A 86 22.82 -2.29 -3.07
CA ALA A 86 22.81 -3.34 -2.04
C ALA A 86 22.42 -4.70 -2.63
N GLU A 87 23.03 -5.76 -2.12
CA GLU A 87 22.78 -7.15 -2.51
C GLU A 87 21.52 -7.73 -1.83
N THR A 88 21.17 -7.17 -0.66
CA THR A 88 20.00 -7.59 0.11
C THR A 88 19.05 -6.42 0.31
N LEU A 89 17.77 -6.62 0.00
CA LEU A 89 16.68 -5.70 0.31
C LEU A 89 15.90 -6.23 1.51
N ILE A 90 15.70 -5.40 2.52
CA ILE A 90 14.75 -5.67 3.62
C ILE A 90 13.51 -4.84 3.34
N VAL A 91 12.45 -5.50 2.89
CA VAL A 91 11.19 -4.86 2.56
C VAL A 91 10.31 -4.79 3.80
N ALA A 92 10.22 -3.61 4.40
CA ALA A 92 9.29 -3.31 5.48
C ALA A 92 7.96 -2.85 4.89
N GLY A 93 7.07 -3.79 4.71
CA GLY A 93 5.78 -3.62 4.05
C GLY A 93 4.97 -4.90 4.11
N VAL A 94 4.17 -5.16 3.09
CA VAL A 94 3.35 -6.37 2.95
C VAL A 94 3.86 -7.25 1.79
N ARG A 95 3.48 -8.54 1.82
CA ARG A 95 4.08 -9.60 1.01
C ARG A 95 4.17 -9.28 -0.48
N PHE A 96 3.14 -8.75 -1.09
CA PHE A 96 3.15 -8.41 -2.52
C PHE A 96 4.24 -7.38 -2.90
N MET A 97 4.66 -6.52 -1.94
CA MET A 97 5.76 -5.56 -2.13
C MET A 97 7.10 -6.28 -2.19
N GLY A 98 7.29 -7.28 -1.31
CA GLY A 98 8.45 -8.16 -1.34
C GLY A 98 8.52 -8.97 -2.64
N GLU A 99 7.40 -9.55 -3.08
CA GLU A 99 7.30 -10.26 -4.36
C GLU A 99 7.64 -9.34 -5.54
N THR A 100 7.10 -8.12 -5.57
CA THR A 100 7.42 -7.13 -6.61
C THR A 100 8.91 -6.79 -6.61
N ALA A 101 9.51 -6.57 -5.44
CA ALA A 101 10.95 -6.32 -5.31
C ALA A 101 11.76 -7.52 -5.84
N LYS A 102 11.37 -8.76 -5.50
CA LYS A 102 12.06 -9.97 -5.97
C LYS A 102 11.95 -10.18 -7.47
N ILE A 103 10.77 -9.95 -8.05
CA ILE A 103 10.56 -10.04 -9.50
C ILE A 103 11.47 -9.05 -10.23
N LEU A 104 11.50 -7.79 -9.79
CA LEU A 104 12.30 -6.74 -10.43
C LEU A 104 13.81 -6.87 -10.18
N THR A 105 14.22 -7.64 -9.16
CA THR A 105 15.62 -7.82 -8.78
C THR A 105 15.94 -9.29 -8.50
N PRO A 106 15.84 -10.19 -9.49
CA PRO A 106 15.96 -11.63 -9.27
C PRO A 106 17.33 -12.03 -8.69
N GLY A 107 18.37 -11.27 -8.95
CA GLY A 107 19.72 -11.50 -8.41
C GLY A 107 19.93 -11.03 -6.98
N LYS A 108 19.00 -10.26 -6.40
CA LYS A 108 19.10 -9.78 -5.02
C LYS A 108 18.39 -10.73 -4.06
N ARG A 109 18.87 -10.77 -2.84
CA ARG A 109 18.15 -11.37 -1.73
C ARG A 109 17.08 -10.41 -1.24
N VAL A 110 15.85 -10.87 -1.10
CA VAL A 110 14.73 -10.05 -0.60
C VAL A 110 14.19 -10.68 0.67
N LEU A 111 14.35 -9.99 1.78
CA LEU A 111 13.87 -10.40 3.09
C LEU A 111 12.73 -9.50 3.54
N MET A 112 11.83 -10.04 4.35
CA MET A 112 10.80 -9.27 5.04
C MET A 112 10.89 -9.53 6.55
N PRO A 113 10.49 -8.58 7.42
CA PRO A 113 10.40 -8.83 8.86
C PRO A 113 9.53 -10.05 9.18
N THR A 114 8.44 -10.25 8.41
CA THR A 114 7.60 -11.46 8.45
C THR A 114 6.85 -11.63 7.12
N LEU A 115 6.68 -12.89 6.67
CA LEU A 115 5.84 -13.22 5.51
C LEU A 115 4.34 -13.30 5.84
N GLU A 116 3.97 -13.22 7.13
CA GLU A 116 2.57 -13.13 7.57
C GLU A 116 1.95 -11.75 7.28
N ALA A 117 2.78 -10.74 7.03
CA ALA A 117 2.33 -9.42 6.64
C ALA A 117 1.78 -9.45 5.20
N THR A 118 0.49 -9.70 5.06
CA THR A 118 -0.25 -9.78 3.78
C THR A 118 -1.12 -8.54 3.54
N CYS A 119 -2.13 -8.62 2.67
CA CYS A 119 -3.01 -7.50 2.34
C CYS A 119 -4.42 -8.04 2.03
N SER A 120 -5.47 -7.37 2.52
CA SER A 120 -6.85 -7.76 2.22
C SER A 120 -7.19 -7.73 0.72
N LEU A 121 -6.54 -6.86 -0.03
CA LEU A 121 -6.71 -6.79 -1.48
C LEU A 121 -6.09 -8.00 -2.18
N ASP A 122 -4.90 -8.42 -1.73
CA ASP A 122 -4.21 -9.61 -2.25
C ASP A 122 -4.99 -10.89 -1.91
N GLU A 123 -5.33 -11.08 -0.63
CA GLU A 123 -6.13 -12.23 -0.18
C GLU A 123 -7.55 -12.25 -0.78
N GLY A 124 -8.11 -11.06 -1.05
CA GLY A 124 -9.40 -10.88 -1.68
C GLY A 124 -9.43 -11.13 -3.20
N CYS A 125 -8.26 -11.41 -3.82
CA CYS A 125 -8.12 -11.63 -5.25
C CYS A 125 -7.29 -12.90 -5.56
N PRO A 126 -7.80 -14.10 -5.21
CA PRO A 126 -7.11 -15.36 -5.48
C PRO A 126 -6.98 -15.61 -6.99
N ILE A 127 -5.81 -16.12 -7.39
CA ILE A 127 -5.47 -16.30 -8.82
C ILE A 127 -6.45 -17.17 -9.59
N ASP A 128 -6.94 -18.25 -9.00
CA ASP A 128 -7.85 -19.19 -9.70
C ASP A 128 -9.20 -18.51 -10.02
N GLU A 129 -9.78 -17.81 -9.04
CA GLU A 129 -11.02 -17.05 -9.21
C GLU A 129 -10.82 -15.86 -10.16
N PHE A 130 -9.69 -15.15 -10.02
CA PHE A 130 -9.37 -14.03 -10.89
C PHE A 130 -9.12 -14.46 -12.33
N SER A 131 -8.43 -15.59 -12.55
CA SER A 131 -8.23 -16.14 -13.91
C SER A 131 -9.56 -16.51 -14.57
N ALA A 132 -10.46 -17.17 -13.84
CA ALA A 132 -11.79 -17.50 -14.35
C ALA A 132 -12.60 -16.24 -14.71
N PHE A 133 -12.47 -15.17 -13.89
CA PHE A 133 -13.11 -13.88 -14.17
C PHE A 133 -12.56 -13.23 -15.44
N CYS A 134 -11.24 -13.24 -15.64
CA CYS A 134 -10.62 -12.72 -16.87
C CYS A 134 -11.00 -13.56 -18.10
N ASP A 135 -11.02 -14.88 -17.98
CA ASP A 135 -11.34 -15.79 -19.08
C ASP A 135 -12.81 -15.66 -19.55
N ALA A 136 -13.70 -15.20 -18.65
CA ALA A 136 -15.09 -14.88 -19.00
C ALA A 136 -15.22 -13.55 -19.78
N HIS A 137 -14.17 -12.73 -19.83
CA HIS A 137 -14.16 -11.40 -20.48
C HIS A 137 -12.89 -11.21 -21.31
N PRO A 138 -12.63 -12.02 -22.34
CA PRO A 138 -11.36 -12.07 -23.06
C PRO A 138 -11.11 -10.87 -23.98
N ASP A 139 -12.10 -10.02 -24.16
CA ASP A 139 -12.07 -8.79 -24.97
C ASP A 139 -11.60 -7.54 -24.19
N ARG A 140 -11.27 -7.70 -22.89
CA ARG A 140 -10.86 -6.60 -22.02
C ARG A 140 -9.38 -6.67 -21.67
N GLU A 141 -8.72 -5.52 -21.60
CA GLU A 141 -7.37 -5.38 -21.04
C GLU A 141 -7.41 -5.60 -19.51
N VAL A 142 -6.51 -6.43 -19.01
CA VAL A 142 -6.45 -6.76 -17.59
C VAL A 142 -5.52 -5.79 -16.87
N VAL A 143 -6.09 -4.87 -16.10
CA VAL A 143 -5.36 -3.88 -15.30
C VAL A 143 -5.45 -4.27 -13.83
N VAL A 144 -4.32 -4.52 -13.19
CA VAL A 144 -4.28 -4.85 -11.77
C VAL A 144 -3.52 -3.78 -10.99
N TYR A 145 -4.12 -3.40 -9.88
CA TYR A 145 -3.43 -2.61 -8.87
C TYR A 145 -2.33 -3.45 -8.21
N ALA A 146 -1.19 -2.86 -7.90
CA ALA A 146 0.01 -3.55 -7.39
C ALA A 146 -0.23 -4.41 -6.13
N ASN A 147 -1.34 -4.15 -5.41
CA ASN A 147 -1.74 -4.83 -4.19
C ASN A 147 -2.33 -6.22 -4.45
N THR A 148 -1.61 -7.03 -5.20
CA THR A 148 -1.96 -8.40 -5.64
C THR A 148 -0.74 -9.29 -5.60
N SER A 149 -0.95 -10.62 -5.61
CA SER A 149 0.13 -11.61 -5.68
C SER A 149 0.92 -11.55 -6.98
N ALA A 150 2.11 -12.15 -6.99
CA ALA A 150 2.89 -12.35 -8.20
C ALA A 150 2.10 -13.12 -9.28
N ALA A 151 1.24 -14.07 -8.88
CA ALA A 151 0.42 -14.85 -9.78
C ALA A 151 -0.64 -14.00 -10.49
N VAL A 152 -1.32 -13.12 -9.77
CA VAL A 152 -2.28 -12.16 -10.34
C VAL A 152 -1.59 -11.17 -11.28
N LYS A 153 -0.40 -10.66 -10.89
CA LYS A 153 0.42 -9.80 -11.76
C LYS A 153 0.82 -10.50 -13.06
N ALA A 154 1.16 -11.79 -13.00
CA ALA A 154 1.52 -12.57 -14.18
C ALA A 154 0.35 -12.77 -15.17
N ARG A 155 -0.90 -12.69 -14.71
CA ARG A 155 -2.12 -12.76 -15.51
C ARG A 155 -2.51 -11.41 -16.12
N ALA A 156 -1.91 -10.31 -15.65
CA ALA A 156 -2.28 -8.96 -16.04
C ALA A 156 -1.57 -8.47 -17.32
N ASP A 157 -2.22 -7.59 -18.04
CA ASP A 157 -1.61 -6.81 -19.12
C ASP A 157 -0.90 -5.57 -18.58
N TRP A 158 -1.47 -4.98 -17.51
CA TRP A 158 -0.94 -3.81 -16.84
C TRP A 158 -0.93 -4.01 -15.32
N VAL A 159 0.16 -3.62 -14.68
CA VAL A 159 0.18 -3.34 -13.24
C VAL A 159 0.19 -1.83 -13.05
N VAL A 160 -0.56 -1.33 -12.08
CA VAL A 160 -0.60 0.09 -11.74
C VAL A 160 -0.46 0.29 -10.24
N THR A 161 -0.02 1.48 -9.85
CA THR A 161 -0.15 1.99 -8.47
C THR A 161 -1.16 3.12 -8.44
N SER A 162 -1.63 3.52 -7.26
CA SER A 162 -2.58 4.65 -7.14
C SER A 162 -2.04 5.97 -7.72
N SER A 163 -0.72 6.09 -7.87
CA SER A 163 -0.09 7.30 -8.44
C SER A 163 -0.23 7.44 -9.95
N ILE A 164 -0.45 6.34 -10.69
CA ILE A 164 -0.56 6.32 -12.16
C ILE A 164 -1.83 5.63 -12.67
N ALA A 165 -2.70 5.20 -11.75
CA ALA A 165 -3.89 4.43 -12.08
C ALA A 165 -4.82 5.16 -13.05
N LEU A 166 -5.03 6.46 -12.80
CA LEU A 166 -5.87 7.30 -13.63
C LEU A 166 -5.24 7.51 -15.02
N ASP A 167 -3.95 7.85 -15.07
CA ASP A 167 -3.24 8.09 -16.33
C ASP A 167 -3.25 6.85 -17.24
N VAL A 168 -3.10 5.64 -16.66
CA VAL A 168 -3.18 4.38 -17.43
C VAL A 168 -4.60 4.14 -17.95
N ALA A 169 -5.63 4.40 -17.14
CA ALA A 169 -7.01 4.21 -17.57
C ALA A 169 -7.40 5.21 -18.67
N GLU A 170 -6.98 6.48 -18.58
CA GLU A 170 -7.14 7.48 -19.62
C GLU A 170 -6.43 7.05 -20.91
N HIS A 171 -5.18 6.59 -20.80
CA HIS A 171 -4.41 6.07 -21.93
C HIS A 171 -5.08 4.89 -22.64
N LEU A 172 -5.71 3.99 -21.90
CA LEU A 172 -6.45 2.85 -22.47
C LEU A 172 -7.80 3.29 -23.06
N ALA A 173 -8.50 4.22 -22.41
CA ALA A 173 -9.74 4.78 -22.93
C ALA A 173 -9.54 5.52 -24.25
N GLU A 174 -8.45 6.26 -24.41
CA GLU A 174 -8.07 6.91 -25.68
C GLU A 174 -7.84 5.91 -26.82
N GLN A 175 -7.59 4.64 -26.50
CA GLN A 175 -7.43 3.54 -27.48
C GLN A 175 -8.70 2.69 -27.63
N ASP A 176 -9.85 3.15 -27.11
CA ASP A 176 -11.12 2.41 -27.10
C ASP A 176 -11.01 1.02 -26.44
N LYS A 177 -10.13 0.87 -25.43
CA LYS A 177 -9.93 -0.37 -24.69
C LYS A 177 -10.87 -0.45 -23.50
N ALA A 178 -11.64 -1.54 -23.43
CA ALA A 178 -12.38 -1.90 -22.22
C ALA A 178 -11.44 -2.59 -21.22
N ILE A 179 -11.66 -2.36 -19.92
CA ILE A 179 -10.74 -2.74 -18.84
C ILE A 179 -11.41 -3.74 -17.88
N ILE A 180 -10.69 -4.77 -17.45
CA ILE A 180 -10.91 -5.45 -16.17
C ILE A 180 -10.03 -4.76 -15.15
N TRP A 181 -10.61 -4.35 -14.03
CA TRP A 181 -9.91 -3.72 -12.92
C TRP A 181 -9.96 -4.58 -11.65
N ALA A 182 -8.81 -4.88 -11.06
CA ALA A 182 -8.68 -5.60 -9.80
C ALA A 182 -7.52 -5.03 -8.98
N PRO A 183 -7.45 -5.27 -7.67
CA PRO A 183 -8.44 -5.93 -6.81
C PRO A 183 -9.37 -4.95 -6.09
N ASP A 184 -9.07 -3.63 -6.05
CA ASP A 184 -9.82 -2.64 -5.27
C ASP A 184 -10.93 -2.00 -6.08
N ARG A 185 -12.19 -2.22 -5.67
CA ARG A 185 -13.37 -1.68 -6.34
C ARG A 185 -13.50 -0.16 -6.19
N HIS A 186 -13.03 0.41 -5.08
CA HIS A 186 -13.16 1.84 -4.83
C HIS A 186 -12.21 2.65 -5.70
N LEU A 187 -10.93 2.21 -5.76
CA LEU A 187 -9.97 2.79 -6.68
C LEU A 187 -10.44 2.62 -8.14
N GLY A 188 -10.98 1.45 -8.49
CA GLY A 188 -11.51 1.21 -9.84
C GLY A 188 -12.73 2.07 -10.16
N ASP A 189 -13.67 2.25 -9.24
CA ASP A 189 -14.83 3.16 -9.39
C ASP A 189 -14.38 4.63 -9.52
N TYR A 190 -13.40 5.05 -8.73
CA TYR A 190 -12.80 6.38 -8.87
C TYR A 190 -12.18 6.56 -10.26
N VAL A 191 -11.34 5.62 -10.68
CA VAL A 191 -10.69 5.65 -12.00
C VAL A 191 -11.71 5.67 -13.13
N GLN A 192 -12.76 4.83 -13.06
CA GLN A 192 -13.83 4.80 -14.06
C GLN A 192 -14.55 6.15 -14.18
N ARG A 193 -14.87 6.78 -13.05
CA ARG A 193 -15.58 8.07 -13.05
C ARG A 193 -14.75 9.22 -13.59
N GLU A 194 -13.47 9.26 -13.25
CA GLU A 194 -12.58 10.35 -13.66
C GLU A 194 -12.13 10.21 -15.12
N SER A 195 -11.81 8.98 -15.59
CA SER A 195 -11.34 8.73 -16.97
C SER A 195 -12.46 8.54 -17.98
N GLY A 196 -13.68 8.16 -17.54
CA GLY A 196 -14.76 7.72 -18.43
C GLY A 196 -14.52 6.38 -19.11
N ALA A 197 -13.48 5.62 -18.74
CA ALA A 197 -13.17 4.31 -19.30
C ALA A 197 -14.29 3.28 -19.04
N ASP A 198 -14.47 2.30 -19.94
CA ASP A 198 -15.32 1.13 -19.72
C ASP A 198 -14.60 0.14 -18.80
N VAL A 199 -14.93 0.15 -17.51
CA VAL A 199 -14.27 -0.65 -16.48
C VAL A 199 -15.20 -1.69 -15.88
N LEU A 200 -14.79 -2.96 -15.94
CA LEU A 200 -15.40 -4.07 -15.22
C LEU A 200 -14.63 -4.30 -13.92
N LEU A 201 -15.29 -4.09 -12.78
CA LEU A 201 -14.66 -4.12 -11.46
C LEU A 201 -14.66 -5.52 -10.85
N TRP A 202 -13.51 -5.91 -10.29
CA TRP A 202 -13.42 -6.95 -9.29
C TRP A 202 -13.95 -6.42 -7.94
N ASP A 203 -14.71 -7.25 -7.19
CA ASP A 203 -15.39 -6.82 -5.96
C ASP A 203 -14.52 -7.03 -4.70
N GLY A 204 -13.30 -6.48 -4.68
CA GLY A 204 -12.43 -6.45 -3.53
C GLY A 204 -12.35 -5.05 -2.89
N ALA A 205 -11.88 -4.96 -1.65
CA ALA A 205 -11.69 -3.69 -0.94
C ALA A 205 -10.55 -3.76 0.11
N CYS A 206 -9.93 -2.61 0.36
CA CYS A 206 -9.01 -2.45 1.46
C CYS A 206 -9.77 -2.32 2.79
N ILE A 207 -9.51 -3.23 3.76
CA ILE A 207 -10.21 -3.22 5.06
C ILE A 207 -9.94 -1.96 5.89
N VAL A 208 -8.89 -1.20 5.60
CA VAL A 208 -8.58 0.06 6.28
C VAL A 208 -9.36 1.21 5.66
N HIS A 209 -9.26 1.37 4.34
CA HIS A 209 -9.89 2.48 3.63
C HIS A 209 -11.41 2.36 3.55
N GLU A 210 -11.95 1.14 3.50
CA GLU A 210 -13.40 0.85 3.58
C GLU A 210 -14.04 1.39 4.88
N GLU A 211 -13.26 1.52 5.95
CA GLU A 211 -13.78 1.95 7.24
C GLU A 211 -13.97 3.47 7.38
N PHE A 212 -13.41 4.30 6.51
CA PHE A 212 -13.64 5.74 6.58
C PHE A 212 -15.11 6.10 6.40
N LYS A 213 -15.59 7.06 7.20
CA LYS A 213 -17.01 7.42 7.25
C LYS A 213 -17.22 8.87 6.84
N ALA A 214 -17.93 9.06 5.74
CA ALA A 214 -18.30 10.40 5.23
C ALA A 214 -18.99 11.27 6.30
N ARG A 215 -19.86 10.68 7.14
CA ARG A 215 -20.48 11.40 8.25
C ARG A 215 -19.45 11.96 9.23
N GLY A 216 -18.49 11.13 9.65
CA GLY A 216 -17.46 11.55 10.57
C GLY A 216 -16.57 12.67 10.01
N ILE A 217 -16.29 12.66 8.71
CA ILE A 217 -15.56 13.74 8.03
C ILE A 217 -16.40 15.03 8.03
N ARG A 218 -17.71 14.96 7.75
CA ARG A 218 -18.60 16.13 7.83
C ARG A 218 -18.65 16.71 9.25
N ASP A 219 -18.72 15.84 10.27
CA ASP A 219 -18.71 16.27 11.67
C ASP A 219 -17.39 16.97 12.04
N LEU A 220 -16.24 16.44 11.58
CA LEU A 220 -14.93 17.10 11.73
C LEU A 220 -14.84 18.44 11.00
N LYS A 221 -15.42 18.56 9.80
CA LYS A 221 -15.48 19.82 9.05
C LYS A 221 -16.30 20.89 9.78
N GLN A 222 -17.27 20.52 10.61
CA GLN A 222 -17.99 21.50 11.44
C GLN A 222 -17.11 22.07 12.56
N VAL A 223 -16.20 21.25 13.10
CA VAL A 223 -15.25 21.67 14.15
C VAL A 223 -14.04 22.41 13.54
N HIS A 224 -13.63 21.99 12.34
CA HIS A 224 -12.49 22.54 11.61
C HIS A 224 -12.93 23.00 10.21
N PRO A 225 -13.71 24.09 10.08
CA PRO A 225 -14.33 24.50 8.82
C PRO A 225 -13.31 24.83 7.71
N ASP A 226 -12.13 25.32 8.09
CA ASP A 226 -11.06 25.69 7.17
C ASP A 226 -10.11 24.52 6.83
N ALA A 227 -10.30 23.34 7.44
CA ALA A 227 -9.47 22.19 7.16
C ALA A 227 -9.73 21.64 5.74
N ALA A 228 -8.69 21.32 4.98
CA ALA A 228 -8.84 20.58 3.73
C ALA A 228 -8.91 19.06 3.99
N VAL A 229 -9.63 18.36 3.15
CA VAL A 229 -9.80 16.90 3.20
C VAL A 229 -8.94 16.25 2.13
N LEU A 230 -7.99 15.42 2.55
CA LEU A 230 -7.11 14.64 1.67
C LEU A 230 -7.51 13.16 1.75
N VAL A 231 -7.81 12.53 0.62
CA VAL A 231 -8.37 11.19 0.57
C VAL A 231 -7.57 10.28 -0.35
N HIS A 232 -7.27 9.07 0.13
CA HIS A 232 -6.74 8.02 -0.73
C HIS A 232 -7.87 7.37 -1.55
N PRO A 233 -7.68 7.11 -2.87
CA PRO A 233 -8.76 6.66 -3.75
C PRO A 233 -9.27 5.24 -3.48
N GLU A 234 -8.65 4.45 -2.60
CA GLU A 234 -9.21 3.20 -2.07
C GLU A 234 -10.39 3.42 -1.10
N SER A 235 -10.77 4.68 -0.84
CA SER A 235 -11.86 5.03 0.05
C SER A 235 -13.23 4.94 -0.65
N PRO A 236 -14.34 4.69 0.10
CA PRO A 236 -15.68 4.69 -0.46
C PRO A 236 -16.03 6.00 -1.18
N ALA A 237 -16.82 5.93 -2.25
CA ALA A 237 -17.23 7.06 -3.07
C ALA A 237 -17.74 8.26 -2.24
N ALA A 238 -18.59 8.00 -1.22
CA ALA A 238 -19.12 9.05 -0.34
C ALA A 238 -18.04 9.78 0.50
N VAL A 239 -16.86 9.19 0.68
CA VAL A 239 -15.69 9.80 1.31
C VAL A 239 -14.91 10.61 0.27
N ILE A 240 -14.72 10.05 -0.92
CA ILE A 240 -14.06 10.71 -2.06
C ILE A 240 -14.78 12.00 -2.44
N GLU A 241 -16.13 12.01 -2.44
CA GLU A 241 -16.94 13.19 -2.72
C GLU A 241 -16.74 14.37 -1.74
N LEU A 242 -16.14 14.13 -0.58
CA LEU A 242 -15.82 15.16 0.41
C LEU A 242 -14.38 15.67 0.30
N ALA A 243 -13.60 15.12 -0.60
CA ALA A 243 -12.17 15.43 -0.73
C ALA A 243 -11.94 16.79 -1.41
N ASP A 244 -11.04 17.58 -0.85
CA ASP A 244 -10.44 18.72 -1.54
C ASP A 244 -9.30 18.25 -2.49
N ARG A 245 -8.69 17.10 -2.18
CA ARG A 245 -7.75 16.38 -3.07
C ARG A 245 -7.87 14.87 -2.86
N VAL A 246 -7.89 14.14 -3.96
CA VAL A 246 -7.76 12.68 -4.00
C VAL A 246 -6.42 12.34 -4.61
N GLY A 247 -5.72 11.35 -4.06
CA GLY A 247 -4.44 10.93 -4.63
C GLY A 247 -3.74 9.83 -3.84
N SER A 248 -2.66 9.32 -4.41
CA SER A 248 -1.75 8.38 -3.74
C SER A 248 -1.11 9.00 -2.49
N THR A 249 -0.46 8.18 -1.68
CA THR A 249 0.26 8.65 -0.49
C THR A 249 1.24 9.76 -0.80
N THR A 250 2.03 9.64 -1.87
CA THR A 250 2.97 10.67 -2.33
C THR A 250 2.23 11.95 -2.76
N GLN A 251 1.11 11.82 -3.49
CA GLN A 251 0.29 12.96 -3.91
C GLN A 251 -0.38 13.67 -2.72
N ILE A 252 -0.81 12.92 -1.69
CA ILE A 252 -1.33 13.47 -0.44
C ILE A 252 -0.26 14.29 0.30
N ILE A 253 0.96 13.77 0.43
CA ILE A 253 2.09 14.50 1.05
C ILE A 253 2.39 15.78 0.27
N ARG A 254 2.45 15.70 -1.05
CA ARG A 254 2.65 16.86 -1.93
C ARG A 254 1.54 17.89 -1.78
N ALA A 255 0.27 17.47 -1.81
CA ALA A 255 -0.88 18.35 -1.61
C ALA A 255 -0.82 19.07 -0.25
N ALA A 256 -0.44 18.36 0.81
CA ALA A 256 -0.25 18.95 2.13
C ALA A 256 0.83 20.05 2.15
N CYS A 257 1.87 19.93 1.34
CA CYS A 257 2.91 20.99 1.22
C CYS A 257 2.41 22.20 0.39
N GLU A 258 1.72 21.93 -0.73
CA GLU A 258 1.40 22.96 -1.73
C GLU A 258 0.11 23.74 -1.38
N MET A 259 -0.86 23.13 -0.71
CA MET A 259 -2.14 23.76 -0.38
C MET A 259 -1.96 24.80 0.76
N PRO A 260 -2.71 25.91 0.72
CA PRO A 260 -2.54 27.01 1.69
C PRO A 260 -3.11 26.69 3.08
N GLN A 261 -3.93 25.67 3.24
CA GLN A 261 -4.57 25.31 4.50
C GLN A 261 -3.54 24.93 5.56
N GLN A 262 -3.84 25.27 6.81
CA GLN A 262 -3.00 24.95 7.97
C GLN A 262 -3.44 23.63 8.65
N THR A 263 -4.66 23.19 8.41
CA THR A 263 -5.23 21.97 8.98
C THR A 263 -5.73 21.06 7.88
N PHE A 264 -5.45 19.77 7.99
CA PHE A 264 -5.86 18.75 7.04
C PHE A 264 -6.52 17.58 7.75
N ILE A 265 -7.66 17.13 7.22
CA ILE A 265 -8.30 15.86 7.57
C ILE A 265 -7.82 14.83 6.55
N VAL A 266 -7.16 13.77 7.01
CA VAL A 266 -6.48 12.80 6.14
C VAL A 266 -7.16 11.44 6.23
N ALA A 267 -7.72 10.98 5.12
CA ALA A 267 -8.39 9.68 4.99
C ALA A 267 -7.47 8.68 4.26
N THR A 268 -6.48 8.18 4.97
CA THR A 268 -5.62 7.06 4.63
C THR A 268 -4.97 6.50 5.90
N ASP A 269 -4.13 5.47 5.79
CA ASP A 269 -3.43 4.89 6.96
C ASP A 269 -2.60 5.94 7.70
N GLN A 270 -2.68 5.91 9.05
CA GLN A 270 -2.03 6.94 9.86
C GLN A 270 -0.49 6.88 9.86
N GLY A 271 0.13 5.80 9.39
CA GLY A 271 1.58 5.72 9.23
C GLY A 271 2.16 6.85 8.37
N ILE A 272 1.36 7.38 7.43
CA ILE A 272 1.74 8.53 6.59
C ILE A 272 2.04 9.80 7.40
N PHE A 273 1.52 9.92 8.64
CA PHE A 273 1.68 11.15 9.43
C PHE A 273 3.13 11.46 9.78
N TYR A 274 3.98 10.44 9.89
CA TYR A 274 5.43 10.67 10.04
C TYR A 274 5.98 11.52 8.88
N LYS A 275 5.66 11.17 7.65
CA LYS A 275 6.13 11.92 6.46
C LYS A 275 5.40 13.23 6.27
N LEU A 276 4.11 13.30 6.56
CA LEU A 276 3.35 14.56 6.53
C LEU A 276 3.94 15.59 7.49
N GLN A 277 4.24 15.17 8.74
CA GLN A 277 4.83 16.06 9.74
C GLN A 277 6.26 16.47 9.40
N GLN A 278 7.01 15.57 8.75
CA GLN A 278 8.35 15.87 8.24
C GLN A 278 8.31 16.92 7.10
N ALA A 279 7.38 16.72 6.13
CA ALA A 279 7.28 17.54 4.93
C ALA A 279 6.63 18.91 5.20
N ALA A 280 5.72 18.99 6.16
CA ALA A 280 4.99 20.21 6.51
C ALA A 280 4.86 20.33 8.05
N PRO A 281 5.96 20.62 8.76
CA PRO A 281 6.03 20.60 10.23
C PRO A 281 5.14 21.65 10.91
N ASP A 282 4.80 22.73 10.23
CA ASP A 282 3.97 23.82 10.77
C ASP A 282 2.46 23.56 10.58
N LYS A 283 2.08 22.45 9.93
CA LYS A 283 0.70 22.11 9.63
C LYS A 283 0.14 21.06 10.59
N THR A 284 -1.17 21.08 10.77
CA THR A 284 -1.90 20.15 11.63
C THR A 284 -2.57 19.08 10.79
N PHE A 285 -2.38 17.83 11.14
CA PHE A 285 -2.97 16.67 10.48
C PHE A 285 -3.90 15.94 11.44
N ILE A 286 -5.13 15.69 11.00
CA ILE A 286 -6.18 15.01 11.75
C ILE A 286 -6.57 13.76 10.97
N ILE A 287 -6.53 12.60 11.62
CA ILE A 287 -6.99 11.36 10.99
C ILE A 287 -8.50 11.41 10.76
N ALA A 288 -8.93 11.03 9.56
CA ALA A 288 -10.35 10.88 9.27
C ALA A 288 -10.97 9.76 10.12
N PRO A 289 -12.20 9.93 10.63
CA PRO A 289 -12.82 8.94 11.49
C PRO A 289 -13.16 7.65 10.75
N THR A 290 -12.82 6.53 11.37
CA THR A 290 -13.22 5.18 10.98
C THR A 290 -14.37 4.64 11.84
N ALA A 291 -14.71 5.30 12.96
CA ALA A 291 -15.70 4.85 13.92
C ALA A 291 -17.14 4.95 13.39
N GLY A 292 -17.88 3.85 13.49
CA GLY A 292 -19.32 3.74 13.29
C GLY A 292 -19.92 2.80 14.35
N GLN A 293 -21.24 2.53 14.31
CA GLN A 293 -21.85 1.54 15.19
C GLN A 293 -21.18 0.17 14.96
N GLY A 294 -20.45 -0.32 15.97
CA GLY A 294 -19.70 -1.57 15.91
C GLY A 294 -18.18 -1.43 15.69
N ALA A 295 -17.65 -0.23 15.50
CA ALA A 295 -16.21 -0.03 15.44
C ALA A 295 -15.63 -0.22 16.86
N THR A 296 -14.86 -1.25 17.03
CA THR A 296 -13.90 -1.31 18.14
C THR A 296 -12.83 -0.26 17.85
N CYS A 297 -12.39 0.51 18.85
CA CYS A 297 -11.32 1.53 18.75
C CYS A 297 -9.96 0.99 18.24
N ARG A 298 -9.92 -0.21 17.73
CA ARG A 298 -8.73 -0.94 17.30
C ARG A 298 -8.36 -0.75 15.84
N SER A 299 -9.26 -0.18 15.03
CA SER A 299 -9.01 0.11 13.62
C SER A 299 -8.72 1.58 13.33
N CYS A 300 -8.02 2.29 14.23
CA CYS A 300 -7.72 3.71 14.12
C CYS A 300 -6.93 4.07 12.84
N ALA A 301 -7.45 3.70 11.66
CA ALA A 301 -6.82 3.86 10.35
C ALA A 301 -5.38 3.28 10.29
N ASN A 302 -5.15 2.17 10.95
CA ASN A 302 -3.89 1.43 10.93
C ASN A 302 -4.05 0.10 10.21
N CYS A 303 -3.18 -0.18 9.27
CA CYS A 303 -3.07 -1.48 8.64
C CYS A 303 -2.41 -2.48 9.61
N PRO A 304 -3.12 -3.54 10.02
CA PRO A 304 -2.60 -4.50 10.99
C PRO A 304 -1.38 -5.26 10.47
N TRP A 305 -1.31 -5.51 9.18
CA TRP A 305 -0.18 -6.18 8.53
C TRP A 305 1.05 -5.25 8.41
N MET A 306 0.84 -3.96 8.14
CA MET A 306 1.95 -2.99 8.17
C MET A 306 2.54 -2.86 9.57
N ALA A 307 1.72 -2.96 10.62
CA ALA A 307 2.15 -2.96 12.02
C ALA A 307 2.99 -4.19 12.43
N MET A 308 3.01 -5.25 11.61
CA MET A 308 3.88 -6.42 11.83
C MET A 308 5.35 -6.13 11.54
N ASN A 309 5.66 -5.03 10.86
CA ASN A 309 7.02 -4.58 10.61
C ASN A 309 7.54 -3.76 11.81
N ASP A 310 7.69 -4.39 12.95
CA ASP A 310 8.22 -3.77 14.17
C ASP A 310 9.74 -3.91 14.31
N LEU A 311 10.33 -3.21 15.29
CA LEU A 311 11.78 -3.23 15.52
C LEU A 311 12.32 -4.62 15.92
N GLU A 312 11.52 -5.43 16.63
CA GLU A 312 11.96 -6.76 17.04
C GLU A 312 12.00 -7.72 15.85
N ALA A 313 10.96 -7.72 15.01
CA ALA A 313 10.92 -8.48 13.76
C ALA A 313 12.03 -8.02 12.80
N MET A 314 12.27 -6.73 12.71
CA MET A 314 13.34 -6.15 11.88
C MET A 314 14.72 -6.56 12.40
N ALA A 315 14.96 -6.56 13.71
CA ALA A 315 16.24 -6.98 14.29
C ALA A 315 16.52 -8.48 14.08
N ALA A 316 15.47 -9.29 14.04
CA ALA A 316 15.58 -10.74 13.85
C ALA A 316 15.64 -11.16 12.36
N VAL A 317 15.58 -10.21 11.41
CA VAL A 317 15.34 -10.49 9.97
C VAL A 317 16.40 -11.43 9.35
N PHE A 318 17.63 -11.41 9.81
CA PHE A 318 18.71 -12.28 9.32
C PHE A 318 18.84 -13.60 10.09
N ASP A 319 18.23 -13.69 11.28
CA ASP A 319 18.27 -14.88 12.12
C ASP A 319 17.11 -15.85 11.82
N ARG A 320 16.09 -15.37 11.11
CA ARG A 320 14.94 -16.17 10.65
C ARG A 320 15.34 -16.95 9.39
N GLY A 321 14.82 -18.14 9.23
CA GLY A 321 15.02 -18.94 8.00
C GLY A 321 13.76 -19.02 7.13
N ASP A 322 12.70 -18.31 7.50
CA ASP A 322 11.35 -18.44 6.95
C ASP A 322 10.79 -17.13 6.35
N ASN A 323 11.66 -16.14 6.15
CA ASN A 323 11.25 -14.77 5.80
C ASN A 323 11.89 -14.22 4.52
N GLU A 324 12.49 -15.08 3.71
CA GLU A 324 12.97 -14.74 2.37
C GLU A 324 11.85 -14.88 1.34
N ILE A 325 11.72 -13.90 0.47
CA ILE A 325 10.78 -13.94 -0.65
C ILE A 325 11.36 -14.77 -1.79
N GLU A 326 10.62 -15.79 -2.16
CA GLU A 326 10.88 -16.59 -3.34
C GLU A 326 9.72 -16.49 -4.32
N VAL A 327 10.03 -16.28 -5.59
CA VAL A 327 9.05 -16.29 -6.68
C VAL A 327 9.55 -17.27 -7.74
N PRO A 328 8.77 -18.28 -8.14
CA PRO A 328 9.16 -19.22 -9.18
C PRO A 328 9.56 -18.48 -10.47
N GLU A 329 10.67 -18.87 -11.10
CA GLU A 329 11.28 -18.19 -12.24
C GLU A 329 10.29 -17.96 -13.41
N ALA A 330 9.51 -19.00 -13.74
CA ALA A 330 8.49 -18.90 -14.78
C ALA A 330 7.42 -17.84 -14.47
N LEU A 331 7.00 -17.76 -13.21
CA LEU A 331 6.04 -16.78 -12.74
C LEU A 331 6.63 -15.37 -12.72
N ALA A 332 7.86 -15.24 -12.22
CA ALA A 332 8.59 -13.97 -12.21
C ALA A 332 8.75 -13.40 -13.62
N THR A 333 9.09 -14.25 -14.60
CA THR A 333 9.23 -13.86 -16.01
C THR A 333 7.93 -13.32 -16.59
N GLN A 334 6.78 -13.91 -16.23
CA GLN A 334 5.46 -13.45 -16.71
C GLN A 334 5.07 -12.13 -16.04
N ALA A 335 5.23 -12.03 -14.71
CA ALA A 335 4.89 -10.84 -13.94
C ALA A 335 5.82 -9.65 -14.21
N MET A 336 7.04 -9.90 -14.69
CA MET A 336 8.01 -8.86 -15.05
C MET A 336 7.46 -7.92 -16.14
N LYS A 337 6.79 -8.45 -17.15
CA LYS A 337 6.29 -7.66 -18.30
C LYS A 337 5.36 -6.51 -17.88
N PRO A 338 4.24 -6.75 -17.15
CA PRO A 338 3.37 -5.67 -16.72
C PRO A 338 4.02 -4.75 -15.68
N LEU A 339 4.98 -5.25 -14.88
CA LEU A 339 5.73 -4.41 -13.94
C LEU A 339 6.72 -3.47 -14.66
N GLU A 340 7.44 -3.96 -15.67
CA GLU A 340 8.30 -3.10 -16.51
C GLU A 340 7.48 -2.07 -17.27
N ARG A 341 6.29 -2.46 -17.79
CA ARG A 341 5.35 -1.54 -18.45
C ARG A 341 4.90 -0.44 -17.48
N MET A 342 4.56 -0.79 -16.23
CA MET A 342 4.24 0.17 -15.18
C MET A 342 5.37 1.19 -14.96
N LEU A 343 6.60 0.70 -14.79
CA LEU A 343 7.78 1.57 -14.55
C LEU A 343 8.09 2.46 -15.76
N ALA A 344 8.02 1.92 -16.98
CA ALA A 344 8.25 2.67 -18.21
C ALA A 344 7.18 3.75 -18.44
N PHE A 345 5.91 3.40 -18.20
CA PHE A 345 4.81 4.36 -18.31
C PHE A 345 4.95 5.48 -17.27
N ALA A 346 5.22 5.15 -16.01
CA ALA A 346 5.44 6.14 -14.98
C ALA A 346 6.64 7.06 -15.27
N GLU A 347 7.66 6.57 -15.96
CA GLU A 347 8.80 7.39 -16.39
C GLU A 347 8.40 8.36 -17.51
N SER A 348 7.52 7.95 -18.44
CA SER A 348 7.03 8.78 -19.54
C SER A 348 6.14 9.95 -19.09
N LEU A 349 5.56 9.86 -17.87
CA LEU A 349 4.74 10.93 -17.28
C LEU A 349 5.58 12.03 -16.59
N LYS A 350 6.88 11.82 -16.45
CA LYS A 350 7.76 12.85 -15.88
C LYS A 350 7.97 13.97 -16.89
N PRO A 351 7.92 15.26 -16.43
CA PRO A 351 8.08 16.43 -17.30
C PRO A 351 9.49 16.55 -17.88
#